data_8a108353d4653471b76523b3d46b3d34
#
_entry.id   8a108353d4653471b76523b3d46b3d34
#
_cell.length_a   1.000
_cell.length_b   1.000
_cell.length_c   1.000
_cell.angle_alpha   90.00
_cell.angle_beta   90.00
_cell.angle_gamma   90.00
#
_symmetry.space_group_name_H-M   'P 1'
#
loop_
_entity.id
_entity.type
_entity.pdbx_description
1 polymer ?
#
loop_
_entity_poly.entity_id
_entity_poly.type
_entity_poly.pdbx_seq_one_letter_code
_entity_poly.pdbx_strand_id
1 'polypeptide(L)'
;MKKTFRILKFKKDKPIFEVKDLSKSFNGRPVLKKLSVKVYPGECVGILGPNGCGKTTLFSMCIGEQDVDNGKIFLNNKNIEKIPTHLRSKEGIGYLPQQRSVFNMSVYDNIIGIAQISIKGANNQKEITEKILDEFNLQHLRNLSASVLSGGEVKRLMMARIMINKPKIVLLDEPLAALDPLVIQDIQKYIMKIQSSGTSILVTDHNVKNLFDITDRSYVLGEHSVIAEGTSNELLKSSKAIKHYFGSQFS
;
A
#
# COMPACT_ATOMS: atom_id res chain seq x y z
N MET A 1 9.34 22.37 -2.42
CA MET A 1 10.60 21.97 -1.75
C MET A 1 11.19 20.81 -2.53
N LYS A 2 12.38 20.99 -3.12
CA LYS A 2 13.08 19.93 -3.87
C LYS A 2 13.43 18.81 -2.91
N LYS A 3 12.86 17.59 -3.12
CA LYS A 3 13.31 16.36 -2.42
C LYS A 3 14.82 16.25 -2.67
N THR A 4 15.62 16.41 -1.63
CA THR A 4 17.03 16.02 -1.66
C THR A 4 17.03 14.52 -1.87
N PHE A 5 17.44 14.09 -3.08
CA PHE A 5 17.52 12.69 -3.44
C PHE A 5 18.39 11.95 -2.43
N ARG A 6 17.77 11.24 -1.52
CA ARG A 6 18.43 10.19 -0.76
C ARG A 6 18.62 9.05 -1.77
N ILE A 7 19.79 9.04 -2.42
CA ILE A 7 20.27 7.86 -3.13
C ILE A 7 20.58 6.84 -2.05
N LEU A 8 19.55 6.16 -1.60
CA LEU A 8 19.70 4.99 -0.76
C LEU A 8 20.38 3.94 -1.67
N LYS A 9 21.61 3.60 -1.35
CA LYS A 9 22.35 2.49 -1.96
C LYS A 9 21.68 1.19 -1.54
N PHE A 10 20.53 0.84 -2.16
CA PHE A 10 19.81 -0.42 -1.96
C PHE A 10 20.58 -1.66 -2.47
N LYS A 11 21.87 -1.54 -2.79
CA LYS A 11 22.64 -2.58 -3.50
C LYS A 11 23.06 -3.80 -2.67
N LYS A 12 22.69 -3.94 -1.37
CA LYS A 12 23.09 -5.12 -0.56
C LYS A 12 22.01 -5.71 0.33
N ASP A 13 20.82 -5.13 0.44
CA ASP A 13 19.83 -5.62 1.39
C ASP A 13 18.89 -6.65 0.74
N LYS A 14 18.48 -7.63 1.57
CA LYS A 14 17.43 -8.56 1.15
C LYS A 14 16.09 -7.83 1.12
N PRO A 15 15.19 -8.12 0.15
CA PRO A 15 13.88 -7.51 0.13
C PRO A 15 13.11 -7.87 1.40
N ILE A 16 12.39 -6.88 1.97
CA ILE A 16 11.47 -7.11 3.08
C ILE A 16 10.22 -7.85 2.61
N PHE A 17 9.81 -7.56 1.36
CA PHE A 17 8.67 -8.19 0.72
C PHE A 17 9.03 -8.56 -0.72
N GLU A 18 8.72 -9.78 -1.12
CA GLU A 18 8.99 -10.27 -2.46
C GLU A 18 7.84 -11.13 -2.97
N VAL A 19 7.38 -10.81 -4.15
CA VAL A 19 6.52 -11.64 -4.99
C VAL A 19 7.40 -12.24 -6.08
N LYS A 20 7.38 -13.56 -6.23
CA LYS A 20 8.24 -14.26 -7.19
C LYS A 20 7.43 -15.15 -8.11
N ASP A 21 7.51 -14.87 -9.42
CA ASP A 21 6.89 -15.63 -10.52
C ASP A 21 5.39 -15.89 -10.33
N LEU A 22 4.68 -14.89 -9.75
CA LEU A 22 3.27 -15.01 -9.40
C LEU A 22 2.41 -15.09 -10.66
N SER A 23 1.52 -16.09 -10.71
CA SER A 23 0.57 -16.27 -11.80
C SER A 23 -0.82 -16.49 -11.25
N LYS A 24 -1.83 -15.95 -11.96
CA LYS A 24 -3.25 -16.10 -11.65
C LYS A 24 -4.09 -16.09 -12.90
N SER A 25 -5.04 -17.01 -12.97
CA SER A 25 -6.06 -17.07 -14.01
C SER A 25 -7.45 -17.18 -13.40
N PHE A 26 -8.45 -16.63 -14.07
CA PHE A 26 -9.87 -16.78 -13.72
C PHE A 26 -10.60 -17.37 -14.93
N ASN A 27 -11.31 -18.47 -14.74
CA ASN A 27 -12.05 -19.16 -15.82
C ASN A 27 -11.20 -19.40 -17.08
N GLY A 28 -9.94 -19.84 -16.89
CA GLY A 28 -8.99 -20.09 -17.98
C GLY A 28 -8.36 -18.82 -18.60
N ARG A 29 -8.78 -17.62 -18.21
CA ARG A 29 -8.21 -16.36 -18.69
C ARG A 29 -7.10 -15.89 -17.76
N PRO A 30 -5.86 -15.73 -18.24
CA PRO A 30 -4.76 -15.27 -17.43
C PRO A 30 -4.94 -13.78 -17.07
N VAL A 31 -4.72 -13.45 -15.79
CA VAL A 31 -4.69 -12.07 -15.27
C VAL A 31 -3.26 -11.66 -14.94
N LEU A 32 -2.48 -12.57 -14.37
CA LEU A 32 -1.05 -12.37 -14.10
C LEU A 32 -0.24 -13.57 -14.59
N LYS A 33 0.93 -13.29 -15.20
CA LYS A 33 1.86 -14.31 -15.71
C LYS A 33 3.27 -14.03 -15.21
N LYS A 34 3.80 -14.92 -14.34
CA LYS A 34 5.18 -14.85 -13.80
C LYS A 34 5.57 -13.44 -13.33
N LEU A 35 4.65 -12.76 -12.66
CA LEU A 35 4.90 -11.42 -12.14
C LEU A 35 5.83 -11.49 -10.94
N SER A 36 6.88 -10.66 -10.93
CA SER A 36 7.81 -10.55 -9.82
C SER A 36 7.97 -9.09 -9.40
N VAL A 37 7.87 -8.84 -8.09
CA VAL A 37 7.98 -7.51 -7.46
C VAL A 37 8.77 -7.64 -6.18
N LYS A 38 9.65 -6.67 -5.90
CA LYS A 38 10.43 -6.59 -4.67
C LYS A 38 10.23 -5.24 -4.01
N VAL A 39 10.17 -5.23 -2.69
CA VAL A 39 10.18 -4.01 -1.87
C VAL A 39 11.27 -4.17 -0.83
N TYR A 40 12.15 -3.18 -0.71
CA TYR A 40 13.23 -3.17 0.27
C TYR A 40 12.81 -2.46 1.56
N PRO A 41 13.54 -2.66 2.68
CA PRO A 41 13.21 -2.01 3.95
C PRO A 41 13.12 -0.48 3.83
N GLY A 42 11.98 0.10 4.27
CA GLY A 42 11.72 1.54 4.23
C GLY A 42 11.49 2.13 2.84
N GLU A 43 11.34 1.29 1.81
CA GLU A 43 11.07 1.73 0.44
C GLU A 43 9.59 1.91 0.18
N CYS A 44 9.22 2.93 -0.60
CA CYS A 44 7.89 3.12 -1.17
C CYS A 44 7.92 2.78 -2.66
N VAL A 45 7.27 1.68 -3.03
CA VAL A 45 7.24 1.15 -4.40
C VAL A 45 5.86 1.32 -5.01
N GLY A 46 5.80 1.91 -6.21
CA GLY A 46 4.58 2.07 -6.98
C GLY A 46 4.28 0.88 -7.89
N ILE A 47 3.00 0.58 -8.09
CA ILE A 47 2.50 -0.32 -9.13
C ILE A 47 1.61 0.47 -10.06
N LEU A 48 2.05 0.68 -11.28
CA LEU A 48 1.35 1.36 -12.37
C LEU A 48 0.83 0.35 -13.38
N GLY A 49 -0.20 0.74 -14.10
CA GLY A 49 -0.74 -0.08 -15.19
C GLY A 49 -2.20 0.24 -15.47
N PRO A 50 -2.72 -0.10 -16.66
CA PRO A 50 -4.10 0.16 -17.04
C PRO A 50 -5.11 -0.55 -16.13
N ASN A 51 -6.38 -0.14 -16.21
CA ASN A 51 -7.45 -0.84 -15.49
C ASN A 51 -7.55 -2.28 -15.99
N GLY A 52 -7.77 -3.21 -15.05
CA GLY A 52 -7.87 -4.64 -15.37
C GLY A 52 -6.53 -5.36 -15.58
N CYS A 53 -5.37 -4.70 -15.49
CA CYS A 53 -4.07 -5.37 -15.64
C CYS A 53 -3.66 -6.28 -14.47
N GLY A 54 -4.47 -6.36 -13.39
CA GLY A 54 -4.26 -7.27 -12.27
C GLY A 54 -3.68 -6.64 -11.00
N LYS A 55 -3.65 -5.29 -10.84
CA LYS A 55 -3.14 -4.63 -9.62
C LYS A 55 -3.86 -5.09 -8.35
N THR A 56 -5.18 -5.00 -8.33
CA THR A 56 -6.00 -5.45 -7.19
C THR A 56 -5.88 -6.97 -6.98
N THR A 57 -5.81 -7.77 -8.07
CA THR A 57 -5.58 -9.22 -7.98
C THR A 57 -4.22 -9.52 -7.32
N LEU A 58 -3.17 -8.79 -7.68
CA LEU A 58 -1.86 -8.89 -7.02
C LEU A 58 -1.99 -8.63 -5.51
N PHE A 59 -2.67 -7.55 -5.12
CA PHE A 59 -2.85 -7.21 -3.71
C PHE A 59 -3.69 -8.25 -2.97
N SER A 60 -4.80 -8.71 -3.54
CA SER A 60 -5.64 -9.76 -2.94
C SER A 60 -4.86 -11.06 -2.71
N MET A 61 -3.97 -11.44 -3.62
CA MET A 61 -3.07 -12.58 -3.39
C MET A 61 -2.03 -12.28 -2.31
N CYS A 62 -1.47 -11.06 -2.27
CA CYS A 62 -0.49 -10.66 -1.24
C CYS A 62 -1.07 -10.69 0.16
N ILE A 63 -2.34 -10.33 0.35
CA ILE A 63 -3.02 -10.37 1.65
C ILE A 63 -3.68 -11.72 1.95
N GLY A 64 -3.76 -12.63 0.96
CA GLY A 64 -4.31 -13.97 1.13
C GLY A 64 -5.83 -14.08 1.03
N GLU A 65 -6.48 -13.09 0.42
CA GLU A 65 -7.90 -13.17 0.04
C GLU A 65 -8.11 -14.01 -1.23
N GLN A 66 -7.06 -14.10 -2.06
CA GLN A 66 -7.08 -14.87 -3.30
C GLN A 66 -5.92 -15.85 -3.32
N ASP A 67 -6.20 -17.10 -3.68
CA ASP A 67 -5.18 -18.12 -3.85
C ASP A 67 -4.29 -17.86 -5.07
N VAL A 68 -3.04 -18.25 -4.96
CA VAL A 68 -2.01 -18.19 -6.01
C VAL A 68 -2.06 -19.47 -6.83
N ASP A 69 -2.12 -19.34 -8.16
CA ASP A 69 -2.04 -20.54 -9.03
C ASP A 69 -0.59 -21.05 -9.13
N ASN A 70 0.37 -20.14 -9.27
CA ASN A 70 1.81 -20.42 -9.27
C ASN A 70 2.60 -19.24 -8.72
N GLY A 71 3.79 -19.52 -8.21
CA GLY A 71 4.70 -18.51 -7.64
C GLY A 71 4.74 -18.55 -6.11
N LYS A 72 5.42 -17.60 -5.52
CA LYS A 72 5.61 -17.51 -4.08
C LYS A 72 5.56 -16.07 -3.60
N ILE A 73 5.16 -15.88 -2.35
CA ILE A 73 5.14 -14.58 -1.68
C ILE A 73 5.96 -14.69 -0.39
N PHE A 74 6.93 -13.78 -0.23
CA PHE A 74 7.80 -13.75 0.93
C PHE A 74 7.65 -12.45 1.70
N LEU A 75 7.61 -12.54 3.01
CA LEU A 75 7.77 -11.42 3.94
C LEU A 75 8.96 -11.73 4.85
N ASN A 76 9.95 -10.86 4.83
CA ASN A 76 11.19 -11.03 5.59
C ASN A 76 11.82 -12.43 5.41
N ASN A 77 11.95 -12.88 4.16
CA ASN A 77 12.42 -14.20 3.73
C ASN A 77 11.53 -15.40 4.13
N LYS A 78 10.43 -15.19 4.85
CA LYS A 78 9.45 -16.23 5.19
C LYS A 78 8.43 -16.36 4.06
N ASN A 79 8.25 -17.56 3.52
CA ASN A 79 7.16 -17.80 2.57
C ASN A 79 5.81 -17.70 3.30
N ILE A 80 4.94 -16.81 2.82
CA ILE A 80 3.63 -16.55 3.40
C ILE A 80 2.46 -16.95 2.47
N GLU A 81 2.75 -17.52 1.32
CA GLU A 81 1.77 -17.85 0.28
C GLU A 81 0.58 -18.67 0.84
N LYS A 82 0.86 -19.65 1.72
CA LYS A 82 -0.17 -20.51 2.33
C LYS A 82 -0.68 -20.01 3.69
N ILE A 83 -0.22 -18.84 4.14
CA ILE A 83 -0.66 -18.28 5.41
C ILE A 83 -2.00 -17.56 5.19
N PRO A 84 -3.06 -17.86 5.98
CA PRO A 84 -4.35 -17.19 5.84
C PRO A 84 -4.28 -15.70 6.19
N THR A 85 -5.18 -14.90 5.63
CA THR A 85 -5.21 -13.42 5.72
C THR A 85 -5.01 -12.89 7.13
N HIS A 86 -5.76 -13.40 8.11
CA HIS A 86 -5.67 -12.92 9.51
C HIS A 86 -4.31 -13.19 10.17
N LEU A 87 -3.56 -14.20 9.73
CA LEU A 87 -2.21 -14.47 10.19
C LEU A 87 -1.17 -13.64 9.44
N ARG A 88 -1.39 -13.31 8.14
CA ARG A 88 -0.49 -12.39 7.41
C ARG A 88 -0.45 -11.01 8.04
N SER A 89 -1.58 -10.53 8.56
CA SER A 89 -1.61 -9.28 9.33
C SER A 89 -0.72 -9.36 10.58
N LYS A 90 -0.75 -10.48 11.32
CA LYS A 90 0.14 -10.72 12.48
C LYS A 90 1.62 -10.86 12.09
N GLU A 91 1.92 -11.36 10.89
CA GLU A 91 3.29 -11.41 10.36
C GLU A 91 3.85 -10.02 10.04
N GLY A 92 2.97 -9.02 9.86
CA GLY A 92 3.34 -7.62 9.63
C GLY A 92 2.94 -7.05 8.27
N ILE A 93 1.87 -7.56 7.65
CA ILE A 93 1.25 -6.95 6.47
C ILE A 93 0.09 -6.08 6.90
N GLY A 94 0.14 -4.78 6.56
CA GLY A 94 -0.99 -3.88 6.61
C GLY A 94 -1.64 -3.76 5.23
N TYR A 95 -2.96 -3.56 5.18
CA TYR A 95 -3.66 -3.37 3.91
C TYR A 95 -4.72 -2.27 4.00
N LEU A 96 -4.67 -1.35 3.06
CA LEU A 96 -5.68 -0.33 2.84
C LEU A 96 -6.39 -0.63 1.53
N PRO A 97 -7.65 -1.09 1.57
CA PRO A 97 -8.42 -1.37 0.37
C PRO A 97 -8.86 -0.08 -0.33
N GLN A 98 -9.16 -0.19 -1.63
CA GLN A 98 -9.72 0.90 -2.43
C GLN A 98 -11.04 1.39 -1.83
N GLN A 99 -11.93 0.46 -1.44
CA GLN A 99 -13.23 0.77 -0.88
C GLN A 99 -13.15 1.18 0.59
N ARG A 100 -14.15 1.96 1.01
CA ARG A 100 -14.32 2.34 2.42
C ARG A 100 -14.46 1.11 3.30
N SER A 101 -13.59 0.97 4.29
CA SER A 101 -13.59 -0.15 5.24
C SER A 101 -13.42 0.36 6.67
N VAL A 102 -14.49 0.95 7.22
CA VAL A 102 -14.58 1.43 8.60
C VAL A 102 -15.82 0.87 9.26
N PHE A 103 -15.78 0.67 10.58
CA PHE A 103 -16.95 0.24 11.35
C PHE A 103 -17.87 1.43 11.60
N ASN A 104 -19.19 1.19 11.62
CA ASN A 104 -20.19 2.22 11.92
C ASN A 104 -20.25 2.50 13.43
N MET A 105 -19.17 3.06 13.96
CA MET A 105 -18.98 3.46 15.34
C MET A 105 -18.11 4.72 15.39
N SER A 106 -17.81 5.24 16.57
CA SER A 106 -16.96 6.44 16.68
C SER A 106 -15.57 6.24 16.08
N VAL A 107 -14.89 7.33 15.75
CA VAL A 107 -13.48 7.30 15.32
C VAL A 107 -12.61 6.64 16.40
N TYR A 108 -12.84 7.00 17.67
CA TYR A 108 -12.15 6.40 18.80
C TYR A 108 -12.37 4.89 18.87
N ASP A 109 -13.62 4.42 18.77
CA ASP A 109 -13.95 2.99 18.84
C ASP A 109 -13.37 2.20 17.66
N ASN A 110 -13.30 2.80 16.48
CA ASN A 110 -12.62 2.21 15.31
C ASN A 110 -11.14 1.94 15.56
N ILE A 111 -10.46 2.76 16.35
CA ILE A 111 -9.03 2.63 16.64
C ILE A 111 -8.81 1.73 17.86
N ILE A 112 -9.50 2.00 18.98
CA ILE A 112 -9.34 1.22 20.22
C ILE A 112 -9.73 -0.26 20.03
N GLY A 113 -10.74 -0.55 19.21
CA GLY A 113 -11.15 -1.92 18.88
C GLY A 113 -10.02 -2.73 18.24
N ILE A 114 -9.22 -2.14 17.35
CA ILE A 114 -8.05 -2.81 16.79
C ILE A 114 -6.95 -2.98 17.86
N ALA A 115 -6.72 -1.96 18.70
CA ALA A 115 -5.76 -2.05 19.78
C ALA A 115 -6.11 -3.16 20.79
N GLN A 116 -7.38 -3.35 21.12
CA GLN A 116 -7.87 -4.41 22.02
C GLN A 116 -7.58 -5.82 21.49
N ILE A 117 -7.68 -6.01 20.16
CA ILE A 117 -7.38 -7.31 19.52
C ILE A 117 -5.86 -7.56 19.45
N SER A 118 -5.05 -6.52 19.29
CA SER A 118 -3.64 -6.62 18.90
C SER A 118 -2.68 -6.43 20.06
N ILE A 119 -3.06 -5.69 21.10
CA ILE A 119 -2.17 -5.22 22.17
C ILE A 119 -2.67 -5.72 23.51
N LYS A 120 -1.74 -6.23 24.33
CA LYS A 120 -2.04 -6.66 25.71
C LYS A 120 -2.00 -5.48 26.67
N GLY A 121 -2.98 -5.46 27.59
CA GLY A 121 -3.07 -4.49 28.68
C GLY A 121 -3.85 -3.22 28.32
N ALA A 122 -4.90 -2.92 29.08
CA ALA A 122 -5.82 -1.83 28.81
C ALA A 122 -5.14 -0.45 28.76
N ASN A 123 -4.13 -0.20 29.61
CA ASN A 123 -3.39 1.07 29.60
C ASN A 123 -2.61 1.24 28.31
N ASN A 124 -1.91 0.21 27.83
CA ASN A 124 -1.16 0.24 26.58
C ASN A 124 -2.11 0.45 25.38
N GLN A 125 -3.30 -0.15 25.41
CA GLN A 125 -4.33 0.02 24.37
C GLN A 125 -4.80 1.48 24.27
N LYS A 126 -5.06 2.12 25.42
CA LYS A 126 -5.46 3.53 25.49
C LYS A 126 -4.32 4.44 25.01
N GLU A 127 -3.10 4.23 25.51
CA GLU A 127 -1.93 5.02 25.14
C GLU A 127 -1.66 5.01 23.64
N ILE A 128 -1.65 3.82 23.01
CA ILE A 128 -1.45 3.73 21.56
C ILE A 128 -2.60 4.36 20.79
N THR A 129 -3.84 4.25 21.29
CA THR A 129 -5.01 4.85 20.66
C THR A 129 -4.90 6.37 20.64
N GLU A 130 -4.57 6.99 21.78
CA GLU A 130 -4.37 8.45 21.85
C GLU A 130 -3.23 8.90 20.93
N LYS A 131 -2.10 8.20 20.97
CA LYS A 131 -0.96 8.49 20.09
C LYS A 131 -1.34 8.43 18.62
N ILE A 132 -2.07 7.40 18.18
CA ILE A 132 -2.49 7.25 16.78
C ILE A 132 -3.52 8.30 16.38
N LEU A 133 -4.45 8.68 17.27
CA LEU A 133 -5.38 9.78 17.02
C LEU A 133 -4.64 11.11 16.74
N ASP A 134 -3.60 11.41 17.52
CA ASP A 134 -2.77 12.59 17.32
C ASP A 134 -1.94 12.50 16.04
N GLU A 135 -1.29 11.35 15.79
CA GLU A 135 -0.44 11.14 14.62
C GLU A 135 -1.17 11.32 13.29
N PHE A 136 -2.46 10.95 13.24
CA PHE A 136 -3.31 11.04 12.04
C PHE A 136 -4.27 12.24 12.09
N ASN A 137 -4.09 13.16 13.04
CA ASN A 137 -4.93 14.35 13.22
C ASN A 137 -6.43 14.01 13.27
N LEU A 138 -6.80 13.07 14.14
CA LEU A 138 -8.17 12.56 14.31
C LEU A 138 -8.78 12.89 15.68
N GLN A 139 -8.02 13.55 16.59
CA GLN A 139 -8.49 13.86 17.94
C GLN A 139 -9.79 14.68 17.96
N HIS A 140 -9.88 15.69 17.11
CA HIS A 140 -11.07 16.54 17.01
C HIS A 140 -12.31 15.83 16.48
N LEU A 141 -12.13 14.64 15.86
CA LEU A 141 -13.18 13.80 15.29
C LEU A 141 -13.50 12.58 16.18
N ARG A 142 -12.81 12.41 17.32
CA ARG A 142 -12.79 11.17 18.10
C ARG A 142 -14.17 10.61 18.46
N ASN A 143 -15.13 11.48 18.75
CA ASN A 143 -16.50 11.11 19.16
C ASN A 143 -17.48 11.04 17.99
N LEU A 144 -17.08 11.44 16.78
CA LEU A 144 -17.94 11.37 15.61
C LEU A 144 -18.05 9.95 15.08
N SER A 145 -19.25 9.58 14.60
CA SER A 145 -19.41 8.32 13.87
C SER A 145 -18.56 8.33 12.60
N ALA A 146 -17.86 7.24 12.30
CA ALA A 146 -17.12 7.12 11.06
C ALA A 146 -18.00 7.25 9.82
N SER A 147 -19.33 7.06 9.93
CA SER A 147 -20.27 7.19 8.81
C SER A 147 -20.38 8.61 8.25
N VAL A 148 -20.13 9.63 9.06
CA VAL A 148 -20.25 11.05 8.67
C VAL A 148 -18.93 11.68 8.21
N LEU A 149 -17.82 10.92 8.24
CA LEU A 149 -16.51 11.41 7.83
C LEU A 149 -16.41 11.66 6.33
N SER A 150 -15.70 12.71 5.94
CA SER A 150 -15.28 12.96 4.57
C SER A 150 -14.35 11.86 4.03
N GLY A 151 -14.20 11.79 2.70
CA GLY A 151 -13.32 10.79 2.07
C GLY A 151 -11.88 10.79 2.59
N GLY A 152 -11.30 11.98 2.79
CA GLY A 152 -9.94 12.13 3.33
C GLY A 152 -9.83 11.70 4.79
N GLU A 153 -10.81 12.05 5.63
CA GLU A 153 -10.87 11.61 7.03
C GLU A 153 -11.02 10.11 7.16
N VAL A 154 -11.82 9.48 6.31
CA VAL A 154 -11.94 8.02 6.23
C VAL A 154 -10.60 7.38 5.86
N LYS A 155 -9.90 7.89 4.85
CA LYS A 155 -8.58 7.35 4.47
C LYS A 155 -7.57 7.49 5.61
N ARG A 156 -7.56 8.62 6.35
CA ARG A 156 -6.73 8.81 7.55
C ARG A 156 -7.08 7.79 8.64
N LEU A 157 -8.38 7.60 8.93
CA LEU A 157 -8.84 6.61 9.91
C LEU A 157 -8.44 5.18 9.52
N MET A 158 -8.58 4.80 8.25
CA MET A 158 -8.16 3.48 7.76
C MET A 158 -6.65 3.29 7.92
N MET A 159 -5.82 4.29 7.58
CA MET A 159 -4.36 4.24 7.79
C MET A 159 -4.01 4.15 9.28
N ALA A 160 -4.65 4.95 10.13
CA ALA A 160 -4.48 4.94 11.58
C ALA A 160 -4.70 3.53 12.16
N ARG A 161 -5.78 2.85 11.76
CA ARG A 161 -6.10 1.49 12.19
C ARG A 161 -5.01 0.47 11.80
N ILE A 162 -4.46 0.60 10.60
CA ILE A 162 -3.38 -0.28 10.11
C ILE A 162 -2.11 -0.09 10.96
N MET A 163 -1.78 1.16 11.30
CA MET A 163 -0.54 1.49 11.99
C MET A 163 -0.48 1.06 13.46
N ILE A 164 -1.62 0.72 14.08
CA ILE A 164 -1.66 0.13 15.44
C ILE A 164 -0.80 -1.12 15.53
N ASN A 165 -0.81 -1.96 14.49
CA ASN A 165 -0.06 -3.22 14.44
C ASN A 165 1.41 -3.05 14.06
N LYS A 166 1.89 -1.83 13.85
CA LYS A 166 3.28 -1.53 13.43
C LYS A 166 3.74 -2.45 12.29
N PRO A 167 3.06 -2.44 11.14
CA PRO A 167 3.34 -3.37 10.06
C PRO A 167 4.76 -3.17 9.49
N LYS A 168 5.36 -4.24 8.98
CA LYS A 168 6.63 -4.22 8.25
C LYS A 168 6.47 -3.64 6.85
N ILE A 169 5.31 -3.91 6.25
CA ILE A 169 4.90 -3.39 4.94
C ILE A 169 3.41 -3.05 4.97
N VAL A 170 3.05 -1.96 4.28
CA VAL A 170 1.66 -1.57 4.03
C VAL A 170 1.39 -1.63 2.53
N LEU A 171 0.33 -2.32 2.16
CA LEU A 171 -0.21 -2.37 0.80
C LEU A 171 -1.34 -1.33 0.70
N LEU A 172 -1.21 -0.34 -0.18
CA LEU A 172 -2.17 0.74 -0.36
C LEU A 172 -2.82 0.63 -1.75
N ASP A 173 -4.08 0.19 -1.80
CA ASP A 173 -4.82 0.05 -3.06
C ASP A 173 -5.59 1.34 -3.37
N GLU A 174 -5.07 2.13 -4.30
CA GLU A 174 -5.61 3.42 -4.75
C GLU A 174 -5.96 4.39 -3.61
N PRO A 175 -5.00 4.71 -2.74
CA PRO A 175 -5.26 5.55 -1.57
C PRO A 175 -5.66 6.98 -1.91
N LEU A 176 -5.32 7.47 -3.11
CA LEU A 176 -5.54 8.85 -3.54
C LEU A 176 -6.75 8.99 -4.48
N ALA A 177 -7.40 7.89 -4.84
CA ALA A 177 -8.53 7.89 -5.77
C ALA A 177 -9.75 8.64 -5.21
N ALA A 178 -10.44 9.38 -6.09
CA ALA A 178 -11.68 10.13 -5.79
C ALA A 178 -11.55 11.14 -4.63
N LEU A 179 -10.39 11.77 -4.48
CA LEU A 179 -10.11 12.81 -3.51
C LEU A 179 -9.79 14.15 -4.21
N ASP A 180 -10.11 15.26 -3.55
CA ASP A 180 -9.75 16.60 -4.01
C ASP A 180 -8.23 16.83 -3.93
N PRO A 181 -7.66 17.72 -4.78
CA PRO A 181 -6.21 17.94 -4.83
C PRO A 181 -5.55 18.31 -3.50
N LEU A 182 -6.22 19.08 -2.64
CA LEU A 182 -5.71 19.42 -1.32
C LEU A 182 -5.68 18.21 -0.38
N VAL A 183 -6.73 17.38 -0.45
CA VAL A 183 -6.82 16.14 0.34
C VAL A 183 -5.78 15.13 -0.13
N ILE A 184 -5.53 15.03 -1.46
CA ILE A 184 -4.46 14.19 -2.01
C ILE A 184 -3.11 14.55 -1.39
N GLN A 185 -2.75 15.84 -1.34
CA GLN A 185 -1.50 16.29 -0.73
C GLN A 185 -1.39 15.90 0.75
N ASP A 186 -2.50 15.97 1.47
CA ASP A 186 -2.53 15.56 2.89
C ASP A 186 -2.33 14.06 3.04
N ILE A 187 -3.02 13.22 2.27
CA ILE A 187 -2.82 11.76 2.31
C ILE A 187 -1.40 11.40 1.89
N GLN A 188 -0.82 12.06 0.89
CA GLN A 188 0.59 11.88 0.51
C GLN A 188 1.54 12.15 1.68
N LYS A 189 1.30 13.19 2.49
CA LYS A 189 2.10 13.48 3.70
C LYS A 189 2.03 12.33 4.71
N TYR A 190 0.84 11.75 4.94
CA TYR A 190 0.69 10.59 5.83
C TYR A 190 1.41 9.35 5.29
N ILE A 191 1.34 9.08 3.98
CA ILE A 191 2.09 7.98 3.35
C ILE A 191 3.62 8.18 3.55
N MET A 192 4.13 9.38 3.31
CA MET A 192 5.54 9.70 3.54
C MET A 192 5.92 9.61 5.01
N LYS A 193 5.04 9.98 5.95
CA LYS A 193 5.26 9.82 7.39
C LYS A 193 5.36 8.35 7.78
N ILE A 194 4.48 7.50 7.25
CA ILE A 194 4.53 6.04 7.45
C ILE A 194 5.86 5.49 6.92
N GLN A 195 6.28 5.87 5.71
CA GLN A 195 7.57 5.46 5.16
C GLN A 195 8.75 5.90 6.05
N SER A 196 8.74 7.16 6.50
CA SER A 196 9.82 7.73 7.33
C SER A 196 9.95 7.07 8.70
N SER A 197 8.89 6.42 9.20
CA SER A 197 8.93 5.60 10.41
C SER A 197 9.60 4.22 10.21
N GLY A 198 10.06 3.92 8.98
CA GLY A 198 10.73 2.67 8.62
C GLY A 198 9.79 1.60 8.04
N THR A 199 8.50 1.86 7.94
CA THR A 199 7.54 0.96 7.30
C THR A 199 7.69 1.00 5.78
N SER A 200 7.82 -0.16 5.14
CA SER A 200 7.85 -0.26 3.68
C SER A 200 6.46 -0.15 3.08
N ILE A 201 6.35 0.33 1.86
CA ILE A 201 5.04 0.59 1.23
C ILE A 201 5.04 0.02 -0.19
N LEU A 202 3.95 -0.66 -0.55
CA LEU A 202 3.60 -0.99 -1.92
C LEU A 202 2.27 -0.31 -2.23
N VAL A 203 2.23 0.55 -3.25
CA VAL A 203 1.07 1.40 -3.51
C VAL A 203 0.67 1.36 -4.98
N THR A 204 -0.65 1.29 -5.23
CA THR A 204 -1.23 1.47 -6.57
C THR A 204 -1.94 2.83 -6.65
N ASP A 205 -1.95 3.43 -7.82
CA ASP A 205 -2.84 4.56 -8.13
C ASP A 205 -3.01 4.69 -9.64
N HIS A 206 -4.09 5.32 -10.09
CA HIS A 206 -4.29 5.60 -11.54
C HIS A 206 -3.57 6.86 -11.96
N ASN A 207 -3.40 7.82 -11.05
CA ASN A 207 -2.74 9.09 -11.34
C ASN A 207 -1.22 8.92 -11.19
N VAL A 208 -0.55 8.83 -12.33
CA VAL A 208 0.91 8.64 -12.42
C VAL A 208 1.67 9.71 -11.66
N LYS A 209 1.28 10.98 -11.79
CA LYS A 209 1.94 12.11 -11.13
C LYS A 209 1.86 11.98 -9.62
N ASN A 210 0.65 11.75 -9.09
CA ASN A 210 0.43 11.60 -7.66
C ASN A 210 1.24 10.44 -7.08
N LEU A 211 1.34 9.33 -7.84
CA LEU A 211 2.13 8.17 -7.43
C LEU A 211 3.63 8.47 -7.43
N PHE A 212 4.15 9.12 -8.47
CA PHE A 212 5.56 9.50 -8.57
C PHE A 212 6.00 10.48 -7.48
N ASP A 213 5.09 11.31 -6.97
CA ASP A 213 5.37 12.24 -5.86
C ASP A 213 5.74 11.52 -4.55
N ILE A 214 5.26 10.30 -4.34
CA ILE A 214 5.44 9.55 -3.09
C ILE A 214 6.34 8.32 -3.21
N THR A 215 6.59 7.81 -4.42
CA THR A 215 7.36 6.57 -4.62
C THR A 215 8.85 6.82 -4.87
N ASP A 216 9.69 5.88 -4.45
CA ASP A 216 11.12 5.85 -4.76
C ASP A 216 11.36 5.30 -6.17
N ARG A 217 10.64 4.23 -6.52
CA ARG A 217 10.57 3.63 -7.85
C ARG A 217 9.22 2.95 -8.06
N SER A 218 8.94 2.55 -9.29
CA SER A 218 7.68 1.89 -9.63
C SER A 218 7.87 0.76 -10.63
N TYR A 219 6.97 -0.20 -10.60
CA TYR A 219 6.77 -1.21 -11.63
C TYR A 219 5.61 -0.78 -12.52
N VAL A 220 5.75 -0.95 -13.83
CA VAL A 220 4.67 -0.77 -14.79
C VAL A 220 4.19 -2.15 -15.22
N LEU A 221 2.92 -2.44 -14.99
CA LEU A 221 2.26 -3.68 -15.41
C LEU A 221 1.61 -3.48 -16.78
N GLY A 222 1.75 -4.48 -17.63
CA GLY A 222 1.08 -4.58 -18.92
C GLY A 222 1.18 -6.00 -19.44
N GLU A 223 0.23 -6.44 -20.28
CA GLU A 223 0.22 -7.78 -20.86
C GLU A 223 0.42 -8.90 -19.81
N HIS A 224 -0.23 -8.74 -18.65
CA HIS A 224 -0.20 -9.69 -17.53
C HIS A 224 1.12 -9.80 -16.75
N SER A 225 2.12 -8.98 -17.04
CA SER A 225 3.46 -9.06 -16.43
C SER A 225 4.04 -7.66 -16.14
N VAL A 226 5.22 -7.61 -15.53
CA VAL A 226 6.00 -6.38 -15.42
C VAL A 226 6.64 -6.08 -16.77
N ILE A 227 6.36 -4.89 -17.34
CA ILE A 227 6.93 -4.44 -18.62
C ILE A 227 8.08 -3.44 -18.45
N ALA A 228 8.09 -2.71 -17.33
CA ALA A 228 9.16 -1.79 -16.98
C ALA A 228 9.28 -1.61 -15.45
N GLU A 229 10.47 -1.27 -14.98
CA GLU A 229 10.78 -0.96 -13.60
C GLU A 229 11.78 0.18 -13.56
N GLY A 230 11.65 1.11 -12.62
CA GLY A 230 12.62 2.20 -12.43
C GLY A 230 12.06 3.36 -11.61
N THR A 231 12.89 4.37 -11.43
CA THR A 231 12.49 5.68 -10.89
C THR A 231 11.53 6.38 -11.85
N SER A 232 10.83 7.42 -11.37
CA SER A 232 9.94 8.23 -12.22
C SER A 232 10.66 8.73 -13.49
N ASN A 233 11.91 9.23 -13.35
CA ASN A 233 12.69 9.73 -14.49
C ASN A 233 13.08 8.64 -15.50
N GLU A 234 13.38 7.43 -15.03
CA GLU A 234 13.71 6.29 -15.90
C GLU A 234 12.47 5.79 -16.63
N LEU A 235 11.34 5.69 -15.94
CA LEU A 235 10.08 5.22 -16.52
C LEU A 235 9.53 6.18 -17.57
N LEU A 236 9.61 7.50 -17.34
CA LEU A 236 9.19 8.52 -18.32
C LEU A 236 10.04 8.53 -19.60
N LYS A 237 11.24 7.93 -19.57
CA LYS A 237 12.12 7.75 -20.74
C LYS A 237 12.05 6.35 -21.34
N SER A 238 11.35 5.44 -20.70
CA SER A 238 11.23 4.04 -21.14
C SER A 238 10.28 3.91 -22.32
N SER A 239 10.79 3.55 -23.49
CA SER A 239 9.97 3.31 -24.68
C SER A 239 8.87 2.26 -24.46
N LYS A 240 9.14 1.23 -23.65
CA LYS A 240 8.14 0.22 -23.28
C LYS A 240 7.04 0.81 -22.41
N ALA A 241 7.38 1.57 -21.36
CA ALA A 241 6.40 2.19 -20.47
C ALA A 241 5.55 3.25 -21.22
N ILE A 242 6.17 4.04 -22.09
CA ILE A 242 5.48 5.02 -22.95
C ILE A 242 4.49 4.31 -23.87
N LYS A 243 4.96 3.30 -24.62
CA LYS A 243 4.12 2.58 -25.60
C LYS A 243 2.92 1.88 -24.96
N HIS A 244 3.08 1.26 -23.79
CA HIS A 244 2.05 0.39 -23.21
C HIS A 244 1.21 1.05 -22.12
N TYR A 245 1.63 2.20 -21.56
CA TYR A 245 0.91 2.81 -20.46
C TYR A 245 0.81 4.34 -20.52
N PHE A 246 1.92 5.07 -20.70
CA PHE A 246 1.88 6.54 -20.62
C PHE A 246 1.30 7.21 -21.87
N GLY A 247 1.42 6.59 -23.06
CA GLY A 247 1.00 7.19 -24.32
C GLY A 247 1.76 8.48 -24.64
N SER A 248 1.21 9.26 -25.58
CA SER A 248 1.81 10.55 -26.00
C SER A 248 1.64 11.70 -24.99
N GLN A 249 0.95 11.48 -23.88
CA GLN A 249 0.72 12.55 -22.88
C GLN A 249 1.95 12.91 -22.04
N PHE A 250 3.02 12.12 -22.12
CA PHE A 250 4.26 12.33 -21.37
C PHE A 250 5.52 12.40 -22.26
N SER A 251 5.33 12.51 -23.59
CA SER A 251 6.43 12.69 -24.56
C SER A 251 6.75 14.16 -24.80
#